data_4cdfba2ab3e99f0866e23587b4d65bec
#
_entry.id   4cdfba2ab3e99f0866e23587b4d65bec
#
_cell.length_a   1.000
_cell.length_b   1.000
_cell.length_c   1.000
_cell.angle_alpha   90.00
_cell.angle_beta   90.00
_cell.angle_gamma   90.00
#
_symmetry.space_group_name_H-M   'P 1'
#
loop_
_entity.id
_entity.type
_entity.pdbx_description
1 polymer ?
#
loop_
_entity_poly.entity_id
_entity_poly.type
_entity_poly.pdbx_seq_one_letter_code
_entity_poly.pdbx_strand_id
1 'polypeptide(L)'
;MPPSPEQSSAIARSLREGLRDKIVVAVAGFILTGVLGTMVTTWIQQRGWAWQNRVSKIEKDTENALNTYRSASDLANLRWHATYRLVRALEKHASGDEWKGARDGFYNADREWALRYTNVAREIEFYVDTPFGIEPEAKLGAVWNLSCSDYALKKFDTGGVDVSSARVIMEVVNHCQGRIKGEIDVILERGSSESAAAPAADKAAVDSFYAQLDHLYRTNEALRCTIFERALTVRRSVSAESYWGTFFGVGQPIYSIPVNARDCVG
;
A
#
# COMPACT_ATOMS: atom_id res chain seq x y z
N MET A 1 -15.98 2.92 93.56
CA MET A 1 -16.86 4.08 93.32
C MET A 1 -17.32 4.00 91.86
N PRO A 2 -18.56 3.90 91.60
CA PRO A 2 -19.07 3.98 90.23
C PRO A 2 -18.88 5.42 89.70
N PRO A 3 -18.54 5.55 88.36
CA PRO A 3 -18.35 6.85 87.75
C PRO A 3 -19.67 7.65 87.81
N SER A 4 -19.53 8.96 88.01
CA SER A 4 -20.68 9.86 88.02
C SER A 4 -21.38 9.86 86.64
N PRO A 5 -22.74 10.12 86.66
CA PRO A 5 -23.48 10.07 85.41
C PRO A 5 -23.01 11.11 84.38
N GLU A 6 -22.38 12.18 84.79
CA GLU A 6 -21.74 13.16 83.86
C GLU A 6 -20.47 12.62 83.16
N GLN A 7 -19.64 11.86 83.90
CA GLN A 7 -18.45 11.24 83.33
C GLN A 7 -18.80 10.15 82.30
N SER A 8 -19.87 9.41 82.54
CA SER A 8 -20.34 8.38 81.61
C SER A 8 -20.89 9.04 80.30
N SER A 9 -21.51 10.18 80.38
CA SER A 9 -22.04 10.90 79.20
C SER A 9 -20.93 11.53 78.34
N ALA A 10 -19.86 12.03 79.01
CA ALA A 10 -18.72 12.62 78.28
C ALA A 10 -17.89 11.54 77.55
N ILE A 11 -17.68 10.39 78.19
CA ILE A 11 -17.00 9.22 77.56
C ILE A 11 -17.81 8.71 76.35
N ALA A 12 -19.14 8.59 76.51
CA ALA A 12 -20.01 8.16 75.41
C ALA A 12 -20.03 9.15 74.20
N ARG A 13 -19.93 10.42 74.46
CA ARG A 13 -19.81 11.45 73.36
C ARG A 13 -18.46 11.33 72.65
N SER A 14 -17.36 11.27 73.37
CA SER A 14 -16.03 11.18 72.77
C SER A 14 -15.84 9.90 71.98
N LEU A 15 -16.39 8.77 72.44
CA LEU A 15 -16.40 7.50 71.72
C LEU A 15 -17.25 7.59 70.43
N ARG A 16 -18.41 8.27 70.49
CA ARG A 16 -19.27 8.45 69.32
C ARG A 16 -18.66 9.38 68.26
N GLU A 17 -18.01 10.46 68.68
CA GLU A 17 -17.27 11.34 67.79
C GLU A 17 -16.08 10.63 67.14
N GLY A 18 -15.25 9.96 67.91
CA GLY A 18 -14.12 9.20 67.37
C GLY A 18 -14.53 8.03 66.46
N LEU A 19 -15.66 7.39 66.70
CA LEU A 19 -16.21 6.35 65.80
C LEU A 19 -16.76 6.95 64.51
N ARG A 20 -17.44 8.12 64.60
CA ARG A 20 -17.97 8.81 63.46
C ARG A 20 -16.88 9.29 62.51
N ASP A 21 -15.76 9.82 63.03
CA ASP A 21 -14.65 10.29 62.24
C ASP A 21 -13.92 9.12 61.56
N LYS A 22 -13.75 7.97 62.24
CA LYS A 22 -13.19 6.78 61.64
C LYS A 22 -14.06 6.19 60.54
N ILE A 23 -15.38 6.19 60.71
CA ILE A 23 -16.31 5.75 59.67
C ILE A 23 -16.29 6.67 58.48
N VAL A 24 -16.29 7.99 58.69
CA VAL A 24 -16.20 8.98 57.60
C VAL A 24 -14.93 8.83 56.78
N VAL A 25 -13.79 8.69 57.46
CA VAL A 25 -12.50 8.46 56.79
C VAL A 25 -12.48 7.12 56.01
N ALA A 26 -13.04 6.07 56.61
CA ALA A 26 -13.11 4.74 55.93
C ALA A 26 -14.03 4.78 54.68
N VAL A 27 -15.18 5.45 54.77
CA VAL A 27 -16.11 5.60 53.68
C VAL A 27 -15.53 6.51 52.60
N ALA A 28 -14.91 7.64 52.98
CA ALA A 28 -14.21 8.51 52.03
C ALA A 28 -13.06 7.79 51.30
N GLY A 29 -12.27 7.04 52.05
CA GLY A 29 -11.19 6.20 51.46
C GLY A 29 -11.72 5.13 50.50
N PHE A 30 -12.82 4.48 50.84
CA PHE A 30 -13.45 3.47 49.98
C PHE A 30 -14.01 4.09 48.68
N ILE A 31 -14.69 5.24 48.79
CA ILE A 31 -15.22 5.98 47.64
C ILE A 31 -14.05 6.44 46.75
N LEU A 32 -13.04 7.06 47.35
CA LEU A 32 -11.89 7.57 46.61
C LEU A 32 -11.16 6.44 45.88
N THR A 33 -10.89 5.32 46.54
CA THR A 33 -10.22 4.15 45.95
C THR A 33 -11.08 3.50 44.87
N GLY A 34 -12.39 3.39 45.12
CA GLY A 34 -13.33 2.83 44.14
C GLY A 34 -13.45 3.71 42.90
N VAL A 35 -13.61 5.02 43.08
CA VAL A 35 -13.71 5.97 41.93
C VAL A 35 -12.41 6.06 41.17
N LEU A 36 -11.28 6.23 41.85
CA LEU A 36 -9.97 6.28 41.20
C LEU A 36 -9.62 4.95 40.54
N GLY A 37 -9.89 3.83 41.20
CA GLY A 37 -9.66 2.51 40.64
C GLY A 37 -10.46 2.27 39.35
N THR A 38 -11.75 2.63 39.35
CA THR A 38 -12.59 2.50 38.15
C THR A 38 -12.14 3.45 37.04
N MET A 39 -11.80 4.69 37.35
CA MET A 39 -11.28 5.65 36.36
C MET A 39 -10.00 5.14 35.72
N VAL A 40 -9.03 4.68 36.49
CA VAL A 40 -7.77 4.14 35.99
C VAL A 40 -8.01 2.90 35.15
N THR A 41 -8.85 1.97 35.63
CA THR A 41 -9.19 0.76 34.88
C THR A 41 -9.87 1.07 33.55
N THR A 42 -10.86 1.97 33.55
CA THR A 42 -11.55 2.40 32.33
C THR A 42 -10.59 3.09 31.35
N TRP A 43 -9.70 3.93 31.86
CA TRP A 43 -8.70 4.61 31.04
C TRP A 43 -7.70 3.62 30.40
N ILE A 44 -7.21 2.63 31.16
CA ILE A 44 -6.33 1.56 30.64
C ILE A 44 -7.06 0.73 29.59
N GLN A 45 -8.32 0.34 29.84
CA GLN A 45 -9.12 -0.42 28.89
C GLN A 45 -9.36 0.33 27.59
N GLN A 46 -9.73 1.61 27.65
CA GLN A 46 -9.94 2.45 26.46
C GLN A 46 -8.66 2.61 25.65
N ARG A 47 -7.52 2.84 26.31
CA ARG A 47 -6.21 2.94 25.63
C ARG A 47 -5.78 1.62 25.03
N GLY A 48 -5.96 0.51 25.75
CA GLY A 48 -5.67 -0.82 25.24
C GLY A 48 -6.53 -1.18 24.02
N TRP A 49 -7.82 -0.85 24.06
CA TRP A 49 -8.72 -1.05 22.94
C TRP A 49 -8.36 -0.18 21.72
N ALA A 50 -8.02 1.10 21.94
CA ALA A 50 -7.57 1.98 20.87
C ALA A 50 -6.28 1.48 20.21
N TRP A 51 -5.34 0.95 21.01
CA TRP A 51 -4.11 0.36 20.49
C TRP A 51 -4.38 -0.92 19.68
N GLN A 52 -5.20 -1.84 20.20
CA GLN A 52 -5.59 -3.06 19.49
C GLN A 52 -6.28 -2.74 18.14
N ASN A 53 -7.20 -1.78 18.12
CA ASN A 53 -7.85 -1.35 16.90
C ASN A 53 -6.87 -0.76 15.88
N ARG A 54 -5.89 0.00 16.38
CA ARG A 54 -4.86 0.58 15.53
C ARG A 54 -3.97 -0.49 14.92
N VAL A 55 -3.48 -1.43 15.72
CA VAL A 55 -2.67 -2.58 15.24
C VAL A 55 -3.46 -3.38 14.21
N SER A 56 -4.70 -3.75 14.52
CA SER A 56 -5.56 -4.52 13.61
C SER A 56 -5.81 -3.76 12.29
N LYS A 57 -6.00 -2.44 12.35
CA LYS A 57 -6.14 -1.62 11.15
C LYS A 57 -4.87 -1.64 10.29
N ILE A 58 -3.69 -1.46 10.90
CA ILE A 58 -2.42 -1.44 10.18
C ILE A 58 -2.10 -2.83 9.60
N GLU A 59 -2.39 -3.91 10.32
CA GLU A 59 -2.26 -5.27 9.79
C GLU A 59 -3.13 -5.47 8.56
N LYS A 60 -4.39 -5.04 8.62
CA LYS A 60 -5.32 -5.11 7.49
C LYS A 60 -4.87 -4.24 6.31
N ASP A 61 -4.41 -3.02 6.57
CA ASP A 61 -3.90 -2.13 5.52
C ASP A 61 -2.64 -2.71 4.87
N THR A 62 -1.75 -3.33 5.66
CA THR A 62 -0.57 -4.04 5.14
C THR A 62 -0.95 -5.24 4.29
N GLU A 63 -1.93 -6.03 4.72
CA GLU A 63 -2.45 -7.17 3.95
C GLU A 63 -3.06 -6.71 2.63
N ASN A 64 -3.84 -5.63 2.64
CA ASN A 64 -4.40 -5.04 1.43
C ASN A 64 -3.29 -4.53 0.49
N ALA A 65 -2.26 -3.86 1.00
CA ALA A 65 -1.12 -3.42 0.20
C ALA A 65 -0.36 -4.60 -0.43
N LEU A 66 -0.17 -5.71 0.30
CA LEU A 66 0.45 -6.93 -0.24
C LEU A 66 -0.44 -7.62 -1.29
N ASN A 67 -1.74 -7.61 -1.12
CA ASN A 67 -2.67 -8.13 -2.11
C ASN A 67 -2.67 -7.27 -3.37
N THR A 68 -2.63 -5.94 -3.21
CA THR A 68 -2.45 -4.99 -4.32
C THR A 68 -1.13 -5.23 -5.06
N TYR A 69 -0.03 -5.48 -4.33
CA TYR A 69 1.24 -5.88 -4.91
C TYR A 69 1.11 -7.11 -5.81
N ARG A 70 0.45 -8.18 -5.32
CA ARG A 70 0.24 -9.39 -6.10
C ARG A 70 -0.59 -9.11 -7.33
N SER A 71 -1.72 -8.41 -7.18
CA SER A 71 -2.61 -8.06 -8.28
C SER A 71 -1.93 -7.22 -9.37
N ALA A 72 -1.15 -6.21 -8.97
CA ALA A 72 -0.39 -5.36 -9.89
C ALA A 72 0.71 -6.14 -10.61
N SER A 73 1.46 -6.95 -9.86
CA SER A 73 2.54 -7.79 -10.37
C SER A 73 2.05 -8.82 -11.39
N ASP A 74 0.98 -9.53 -11.04
CA ASP A 74 0.39 -10.56 -11.92
C ASP A 74 -0.14 -9.93 -13.21
N LEU A 75 -0.84 -8.82 -13.08
CA LEU A 75 -1.42 -8.11 -14.21
C LEU A 75 -0.34 -7.56 -15.16
N ALA A 76 0.69 -6.93 -14.63
CA ALA A 76 1.80 -6.38 -15.42
C ALA A 76 2.61 -7.50 -16.10
N ASN A 77 2.90 -8.59 -15.38
CA ASN A 77 3.63 -9.74 -15.92
C ASN A 77 2.82 -10.47 -17.00
N LEU A 78 1.52 -10.68 -16.79
CA LEU A 78 0.65 -11.32 -17.78
C LEU A 78 0.75 -10.61 -19.14
N ARG A 79 0.59 -9.28 -19.12
CA ARG A 79 0.62 -8.49 -20.35
C ARG A 79 2.02 -8.43 -20.96
N TRP A 80 3.06 -8.28 -20.14
CA TRP A 80 4.45 -8.28 -20.60
C TRP A 80 4.80 -9.60 -21.29
N HIS A 81 4.52 -10.75 -20.67
CA HIS A 81 4.78 -12.06 -21.24
C HIS A 81 4.01 -12.32 -22.52
N ALA A 82 2.75 -11.92 -22.58
CA ALA A 82 1.94 -12.08 -23.78
C ALA A 82 2.49 -11.24 -24.94
N THR A 83 2.91 -10.00 -24.67
CA THR A 83 3.55 -9.13 -25.66
C THR A 83 4.90 -9.72 -26.13
N TYR A 84 5.74 -10.19 -25.20
CA TYR A 84 7.01 -10.84 -25.54
C TYR A 84 6.82 -12.06 -26.42
N ARG A 85 5.82 -12.91 -26.12
CA ARG A 85 5.50 -14.10 -26.94
C ARG A 85 5.06 -13.72 -28.35
N LEU A 86 4.28 -12.66 -28.48
CA LEU A 86 3.82 -12.16 -29.77
C LEU A 86 5.00 -11.61 -30.60
N VAL A 87 5.86 -10.76 -30.00
CA VAL A 87 7.05 -10.22 -30.68
C VAL A 87 7.97 -11.36 -31.14
N ARG A 88 8.17 -12.36 -30.30
CA ARG A 88 8.95 -13.56 -30.66
C ARG A 88 8.31 -14.37 -31.82
N ALA A 89 6.99 -14.45 -31.85
CA ALA A 89 6.28 -15.11 -32.96
C ALA A 89 6.40 -14.32 -34.29
N LEU A 90 6.38 -12.97 -34.21
CA LEU A 90 6.67 -12.10 -35.34
C LEU A 90 8.13 -12.30 -35.87
N GLU A 91 9.11 -12.29 -34.95
CA GLU A 91 10.52 -12.50 -35.30
C GLU A 91 10.77 -13.80 -36.04
N LYS A 92 10.12 -14.88 -35.58
CA LYS A 92 10.29 -16.24 -36.15
C LYS A 92 9.42 -16.51 -37.39
N HIS A 93 8.58 -15.57 -37.79
CA HIS A 93 7.57 -15.79 -38.80
C HIS A 93 6.70 -17.04 -38.49
N ALA A 94 6.28 -17.15 -37.20
CA ALA A 94 5.52 -18.29 -36.73
C ALA A 94 4.21 -18.48 -37.52
N SER A 95 3.74 -19.71 -37.64
CA SER A 95 2.53 -20.05 -38.40
C SER A 95 1.67 -21.04 -37.64
N GLY A 96 0.46 -21.23 -38.12
CA GLY A 96 -0.51 -22.18 -37.55
C GLY A 96 -0.85 -21.86 -36.09
N ASP A 97 -0.83 -22.91 -35.26
CA ASP A 97 -1.27 -22.79 -33.85
C ASP A 97 -0.32 -21.94 -33.00
N GLU A 98 0.99 -21.91 -33.32
CA GLU A 98 1.97 -21.07 -32.59
C GLU A 98 1.61 -19.57 -32.78
N TRP A 99 1.40 -19.15 -34.02
CA TRP A 99 0.99 -17.79 -34.34
C TRP A 99 -0.34 -17.42 -33.71
N LYS A 100 -1.36 -18.27 -33.92
CA LYS A 100 -2.68 -18.05 -33.35
C LYS A 100 -2.64 -17.94 -31.83
N GLY A 101 -1.93 -18.85 -31.15
CA GLY A 101 -1.80 -18.85 -29.70
C GLY A 101 -1.09 -17.60 -29.16
N ALA A 102 -0.05 -17.11 -29.86
CA ALA A 102 0.64 -15.89 -29.48
C ALA A 102 -0.26 -14.65 -29.63
N ARG A 103 -0.98 -14.55 -30.75
CA ARG A 103 -1.89 -13.44 -31.04
C ARG A 103 -3.09 -13.42 -30.08
N ASP A 104 -3.75 -14.54 -29.91
CA ASP A 104 -4.92 -14.65 -29.04
C ASP A 104 -4.51 -14.41 -27.57
N GLY A 105 -3.34 -14.89 -27.15
CA GLY A 105 -2.79 -14.63 -25.84
C GLY A 105 -2.53 -13.15 -25.59
N PHE A 106 -2.02 -12.42 -26.59
CA PHE A 106 -1.78 -10.98 -26.51
C PHE A 106 -3.09 -10.21 -26.33
N TYR A 107 -4.10 -10.46 -27.16
CA TYR A 107 -5.39 -9.76 -27.02
C TYR A 107 -6.15 -10.14 -25.77
N ASN A 108 -6.03 -11.39 -25.29
CA ASN A 108 -6.62 -11.76 -24.00
C ASN A 108 -5.94 -11.04 -22.83
N ALA A 109 -4.61 -10.94 -22.83
CA ALA A 109 -3.89 -10.20 -21.80
C ALA A 109 -4.20 -8.70 -21.83
N ASP A 110 -4.38 -8.11 -23.02
CA ASP A 110 -4.79 -6.71 -23.17
C ASP A 110 -6.21 -6.47 -22.64
N ARG A 111 -7.14 -7.40 -22.89
CA ARG A 111 -8.49 -7.36 -22.34
C ARG A 111 -8.49 -7.46 -20.81
N GLU A 112 -7.73 -8.40 -20.25
CA GLU A 112 -7.59 -8.55 -18.79
C GLU A 112 -7.01 -7.27 -18.17
N TRP A 113 -6.03 -6.68 -18.82
CA TRP A 113 -5.48 -5.38 -18.41
C TRP A 113 -6.56 -4.31 -18.37
N ALA A 114 -7.28 -4.12 -19.47
CA ALA A 114 -8.32 -3.10 -19.57
C ALA A 114 -9.43 -3.25 -18.50
N LEU A 115 -9.80 -4.50 -18.18
CA LEU A 115 -10.82 -4.78 -17.17
C LEU A 115 -10.34 -4.53 -15.72
N ARG A 116 -9.06 -4.79 -15.42
CA ARG A 116 -8.55 -4.79 -14.04
C ARG A 116 -7.72 -3.57 -13.68
N TYR A 117 -7.12 -2.92 -14.68
CA TYR A 117 -6.18 -1.81 -14.48
C TYR A 117 -6.73 -0.71 -13.55
N THR A 118 -7.94 -0.23 -13.81
CA THR A 118 -8.52 0.89 -13.04
C THR A 118 -8.67 0.54 -11.55
N ASN A 119 -9.07 -0.69 -11.26
CA ASN A 119 -9.23 -1.14 -9.88
C ASN A 119 -7.87 -1.28 -9.19
N VAL A 120 -6.92 -1.95 -9.83
CA VAL A 120 -5.55 -2.11 -9.29
C VAL A 120 -4.88 -0.75 -9.08
N ALA A 121 -5.06 0.18 -10.01
CA ALA A 121 -4.51 1.53 -9.90
C ALA A 121 -5.09 2.32 -8.72
N ARG A 122 -6.39 2.19 -8.44
CA ARG A 122 -7.03 2.78 -7.26
C ARG A 122 -6.59 2.12 -5.96
N GLU A 123 -6.43 0.81 -5.96
CA GLU A 123 -5.90 0.08 -4.80
C GLU A 123 -4.48 0.53 -4.46
N ILE A 124 -3.62 0.72 -5.48
CA ILE A 124 -2.26 1.28 -5.30
C ILE A 124 -2.34 2.66 -4.66
N GLU A 125 -3.17 3.55 -5.19
CA GLU A 125 -3.34 4.89 -4.65
C GLU A 125 -3.78 4.85 -3.19
N PHE A 126 -4.81 4.06 -2.89
CA PHE A 126 -5.42 4.01 -1.56
C PHE A 126 -4.57 3.29 -0.51
N TYR A 127 -4.03 2.10 -0.86
CA TYR A 127 -3.31 1.27 0.12
C TYR A 127 -1.80 1.48 0.14
N VAL A 128 -1.24 2.06 -0.94
CA VAL A 128 0.21 2.21 -1.07
C VAL A 128 0.66 3.66 -0.99
N ASP A 129 0.01 4.59 -1.68
CA ASP A 129 0.43 5.99 -1.74
C ASP A 129 -0.18 6.85 -0.62
N THR A 130 -1.50 6.75 -0.39
CA THR A 130 -2.21 7.54 0.62
C THR A 130 -1.66 7.42 2.04
N PRO A 131 -1.25 6.23 2.55
CA PRO A 131 -0.67 6.11 3.88
C PRO A 131 0.61 6.94 4.08
N PHE A 132 1.31 7.29 3.00
CA PHE A 132 2.51 8.12 3.02
C PHE A 132 2.25 9.59 2.67
N GLY A 133 0.98 10.00 2.53
CA GLY A 133 0.60 11.37 2.18
C GLY A 133 0.96 11.75 0.75
N ILE A 134 1.07 10.76 -0.15
CA ILE A 134 1.40 10.98 -1.56
C ILE A 134 0.10 11.17 -2.34
N GLU A 135 -0.03 12.32 -2.99
CA GLU A 135 -1.17 12.66 -3.85
C GLU A 135 -0.76 12.57 -5.32
N PRO A 136 -1.17 11.52 -6.03
CA PRO A 136 -0.73 11.28 -7.41
C PRO A 136 -1.40 12.17 -8.46
N GLU A 137 -2.63 12.65 -8.21
CA GLU A 137 -3.47 13.29 -9.23
C GLU A 137 -2.84 14.50 -9.91
N ALA A 138 -2.15 15.37 -9.17
CA ALA A 138 -1.52 16.58 -9.73
C ALA A 138 -0.38 16.27 -10.72
N LYS A 139 0.10 15.04 -10.77
CA LYS A 139 1.31 14.65 -11.51
C LYS A 139 1.04 13.67 -12.66
N LEU A 140 -0.15 13.09 -12.72
CA LEU A 140 -0.51 12.13 -13.76
C LEU A 140 -0.47 12.75 -15.17
N GLY A 141 -0.82 14.02 -15.33
CA GLY A 141 -0.80 14.72 -16.62
C GLY A 141 0.59 14.81 -17.26
N ALA A 142 1.67 14.79 -16.47
CA ALA A 142 3.03 14.85 -16.99
C ALA A 142 3.47 13.53 -17.65
N VAL A 143 2.87 12.40 -17.27
CA VAL A 143 3.21 11.06 -17.78
C VAL A 143 2.88 10.92 -19.27
N TRP A 144 1.81 11.55 -19.73
CA TRP A 144 1.32 11.43 -21.11
C TRP A 144 2.27 11.97 -22.18
N ASN A 145 3.20 12.85 -21.78
CA ASN A 145 4.17 13.47 -22.68
C ASN A 145 5.53 12.75 -22.70
N LEU A 146 5.70 11.67 -21.91
CA LEU A 146 6.96 10.94 -21.83
C LEU A 146 7.00 9.79 -22.85
N SER A 147 8.15 9.60 -23.51
CA SER A 147 8.38 8.36 -24.24
C SER A 147 8.71 7.23 -23.26
N CYS A 148 8.40 5.97 -23.64
CA CYS A 148 8.74 4.82 -22.81
C CYS A 148 10.24 4.69 -22.54
N SER A 149 11.08 5.09 -23.51
CA SER A 149 12.53 5.11 -23.40
C SER A 149 13.06 6.21 -22.46
N ASP A 150 12.38 7.36 -22.39
CA ASP A 150 12.81 8.47 -21.56
C ASP A 150 12.58 8.19 -20.07
N TYR A 151 11.59 7.36 -19.75
CA TYR A 151 11.21 7.05 -18.39
C TYR A 151 12.19 6.09 -17.70
N ALA A 152 12.72 5.12 -18.45
CA ALA A 152 13.46 4.02 -17.86
C ALA A 152 14.91 4.33 -17.47
N LEU A 153 15.55 5.36 -18.02
CA LEU A 153 17.01 5.48 -17.90
C LEU A 153 17.54 6.85 -17.44
N LYS A 154 16.81 7.93 -17.54
CA LYS A 154 17.40 9.25 -17.36
C LYS A 154 16.70 10.22 -16.41
N LYS A 155 15.46 10.01 -16.03
CA LYS A 155 14.67 11.10 -15.44
C LYS A 155 13.90 10.81 -14.16
N PHE A 156 14.37 9.90 -13.37
CA PHE A 156 14.08 10.03 -11.94
C PHE A 156 14.70 11.33 -11.38
N ASP A 157 15.51 12.03 -12.15
CA ASP A 157 16.27 13.20 -11.70
C ASP A 157 15.82 14.56 -12.23
N THR A 158 14.96 14.64 -13.24
CA THR A 158 14.67 15.95 -13.85
C THR A 158 13.19 16.24 -13.94
N GLY A 159 12.74 17.10 -13.06
CA GLY A 159 11.66 18.01 -13.37
C GLY A 159 10.25 17.45 -13.33
N GLY A 160 9.71 17.17 -12.19
CA GLY A 160 8.28 17.29 -11.95
C GLY A 160 7.46 16.03 -11.85
N VAL A 161 7.96 14.84 -12.19
CA VAL A 161 7.25 13.59 -11.92
C VAL A 161 7.79 13.00 -10.63
N ASP A 162 6.93 12.97 -9.61
CA ASP A 162 7.28 12.36 -8.33
C ASP A 162 7.23 10.84 -8.48
N VAL A 163 8.39 10.29 -8.74
CA VAL A 163 8.59 8.83 -8.80
C VAL A 163 8.41 8.15 -7.46
N SER A 164 8.13 8.93 -6.42
CA SER A 164 7.71 8.38 -5.14
C SER A 164 6.30 7.78 -5.20
N SER A 165 5.47 8.10 -6.18
CA SER A 165 4.12 7.55 -6.31
C SER A 165 4.11 6.24 -7.09
N ALA A 166 3.69 5.14 -6.44
CA ALA A 166 3.48 3.87 -7.11
C ALA A 166 2.34 3.94 -8.16
N ARG A 167 1.33 4.79 -7.91
CA ARG A 167 0.25 5.07 -8.86
C ARG A 167 0.77 5.71 -10.14
N VAL A 168 1.72 6.66 -10.03
CA VAL A 168 2.36 7.29 -11.20
C VAL A 168 3.18 6.27 -11.99
N ILE A 169 3.95 5.39 -11.31
CA ILE A 169 4.71 4.33 -12.00
C ILE A 169 3.75 3.37 -12.73
N MET A 170 2.62 3.02 -12.14
CA MET A 170 1.61 2.18 -12.77
C MET A 170 1.01 2.84 -14.03
N GLU A 171 0.82 4.18 -14.02
CA GLU A 171 0.37 4.91 -15.20
C GLU A 171 1.40 4.90 -16.33
N VAL A 172 2.69 4.99 -16.00
CA VAL A 172 3.76 4.84 -16.99
C VAL A 172 3.75 3.46 -17.62
N VAL A 173 3.59 2.41 -16.81
CA VAL A 173 3.44 1.03 -17.31
C VAL A 173 2.27 0.95 -18.28
N ASN A 174 1.13 1.52 -17.92
CA ASN A 174 -0.07 1.54 -18.77
C ASN A 174 0.18 2.27 -20.10
N HIS A 175 0.77 3.46 -20.03
CA HIS A 175 1.08 4.27 -21.21
C HIS A 175 2.05 3.57 -22.16
N CYS A 176 3.15 3.02 -21.61
CA CYS A 176 4.14 2.29 -22.40
C CYS A 176 3.55 1.05 -23.07
N GLN A 177 2.75 0.29 -22.36
CA GLN A 177 2.06 -0.87 -22.92
C GLN A 177 1.06 -0.49 -24.01
N GLY A 178 0.36 0.64 -23.84
CA GLY A 178 -0.56 1.16 -24.85
C GLY A 178 0.15 1.55 -26.15
N ARG A 179 1.35 2.16 -26.06
CA ARG A 179 2.17 2.50 -27.21
C ARG A 179 2.68 1.28 -27.95
N ILE A 180 3.26 0.31 -27.23
CA ILE A 180 3.72 -0.95 -27.82
C ILE A 180 2.56 -1.66 -28.53
N LYS A 181 1.38 -1.68 -27.91
CA LYS A 181 0.18 -2.25 -28.53
C LYS A 181 -0.17 -1.54 -29.84
N GLY A 182 -0.21 -0.21 -29.84
CA GLY A 182 -0.52 0.55 -31.04
C GLY A 182 0.45 0.29 -32.20
N GLU A 183 1.76 0.17 -31.92
CA GLU A 183 2.75 -0.17 -32.93
C GLU A 183 2.58 -1.62 -33.44
N ILE A 184 2.26 -2.57 -32.57
CA ILE A 184 1.96 -3.95 -32.93
C ILE A 184 0.70 -4.03 -33.79
N ASP A 185 -0.38 -3.34 -33.42
CA ASP A 185 -1.64 -3.34 -34.15
C ASP A 185 -1.43 -2.86 -35.61
N VAL A 186 -0.60 -1.83 -35.83
CA VAL A 186 -0.23 -1.37 -37.19
C VAL A 186 0.44 -2.48 -38.02
N ILE A 187 1.28 -3.32 -37.41
CA ILE A 187 1.91 -4.43 -38.11
C ILE A 187 0.88 -5.53 -38.40
N LEU A 188 0.01 -5.82 -37.43
CA LEU A 188 -1.02 -6.85 -37.58
C LEU A 188 -2.10 -6.48 -38.62
N GLU A 189 -2.44 -5.20 -38.73
CA GLU A 189 -3.39 -4.71 -39.73
C GLU A 189 -2.85 -4.78 -41.17
N ARG A 190 -1.51 -4.68 -41.35
CA ARG A 190 -0.86 -4.85 -42.67
C ARG A 190 -0.89 -6.31 -43.13
N GLY A 191 -0.90 -7.25 -42.19
CA GLY A 191 -1.16 -8.66 -42.48
C GLY A 191 -2.67 -8.88 -42.59
N SER A 192 -3.14 -9.68 -43.57
CA SER A 192 -4.56 -10.03 -43.59
C SER A 192 -4.97 -10.69 -42.26
N SER A 193 -6.08 -10.27 -41.68
CA SER A 193 -6.58 -10.76 -40.39
C SER A 193 -6.80 -12.29 -40.34
N GLU A 194 -6.87 -12.94 -41.50
CA GLU A 194 -7.07 -14.38 -41.68
C GLU A 194 -5.76 -15.11 -42.05
N SER A 195 -4.60 -14.42 -42.03
CA SER A 195 -3.32 -15.06 -42.36
C SER A 195 -3.00 -16.18 -41.36
N ALA A 196 -2.76 -17.36 -41.89
CA ALA A 196 -2.31 -18.53 -41.12
C ALA A 196 -0.89 -18.38 -40.55
N ALA A 197 -0.17 -17.28 -40.91
CA ALA A 197 1.19 -17.01 -40.48
C ALA A 197 1.35 -15.57 -40.01
N ALA A 198 2.35 -15.35 -39.16
CA ALA A 198 2.73 -14.02 -38.68
C ALA A 198 3.08 -13.10 -39.88
N PRO A 199 2.62 -11.84 -39.88
CA PRO A 199 3.02 -10.87 -40.88
C PRO A 199 4.55 -10.66 -40.83
N ALA A 200 5.14 -10.34 -42.00
CA ALA A 200 6.54 -9.99 -42.04
C ALA A 200 6.79 -8.70 -41.28
N ALA A 201 7.53 -8.78 -40.17
CA ALA A 201 8.00 -7.63 -39.43
C ALA A 201 9.43 -7.30 -39.84
N ASP A 202 9.73 -6.02 -40.04
CA ASP A 202 11.09 -5.57 -40.25
C ASP A 202 11.94 -5.85 -39.00
N LYS A 203 13.20 -6.28 -39.21
CA LYS A 203 14.12 -6.50 -38.10
C LYS A 203 14.29 -5.32 -37.19
N ALA A 204 14.33 -4.09 -37.76
CA ALA A 204 14.42 -2.86 -36.97
C ALA A 204 13.20 -2.65 -36.05
N ALA A 205 11.99 -3.00 -36.51
CA ALA A 205 10.79 -2.96 -35.69
C ALA A 205 10.85 -3.99 -34.56
N VAL A 206 11.30 -5.22 -34.84
CA VAL A 206 11.45 -6.27 -33.81
C VAL A 206 12.47 -5.86 -32.77
N ASP A 207 13.64 -5.36 -33.17
CA ASP A 207 14.68 -4.87 -32.26
C ASP A 207 14.16 -3.70 -31.39
N SER A 208 13.35 -2.80 -31.96
CA SER A 208 12.68 -1.72 -31.24
C SER A 208 11.72 -2.27 -30.17
N PHE A 209 10.93 -3.29 -30.51
CA PHE A 209 10.02 -3.90 -29.53
C PHE A 209 10.77 -4.56 -28.37
N TYR A 210 11.87 -5.24 -28.61
CA TYR A 210 12.67 -5.82 -27.54
C TYR A 210 13.27 -4.74 -26.63
N ALA A 211 13.74 -3.62 -27.18
CA ALA A 211 14.21 -2.49 -26.41
C ALA A 211 13.08 -1.88 -25.53
N GLN A 212 11.90 -1.69 -26.10
CA GLN A 212 10.72 -1.20 -25.34
C GLN A 212 10.29 -2.19 -24.27
N LEU A 213 10.32 -3.48 -24.53
CA LEU A 213 10.00 -4.53 -23.55
C LEU A 213 10.99 -4.59 -22.40
N ASP A 214 12.29 -4.37 -22.65
CA ASP A 214 13.30 -4.27 -21.59
C ASP A 214 13.03 -3.07 -20.67
N HIS A 215 12.71 -1.91 -21.26
CA HIS A 215 12.33 -0.73 -20.50
C HIS A 215 11.07 -0.97 -19.67
N LEU A 216 10.05 -1.58 -20.26
CA LEU A 216 8.83 -1.92 -19.58
C LEU A 216 9.07 -2.90 -18.43
N TYR A 217 9.94 -3.89 -18.62
CA TYR A 217 10.34 -4.83 -17.58
C TYR A 217 10.95 -4.10 -16.37
N ARG A 218 11.89 -3.20 -16.60
CA ARG A 218 12.52 -2.41 -15.52
C ARG A 218 11.51 -1.53 -14.80
N THR A 219 10.57 -0.93 -15.52
CA THR A 219 9.50 -0.12 -14.93
C THR A 219 8.57 -0.99 -14.06
N ASN A 220 8.26 -2.21 -14.51
CA ASN A 220 7.48 -3.16 -13.72
C ASN A 220 8.22 -3.57 -12.43
N GLU A 221 9.54 -3.79 -12.51
CA GLU A 221 10.34 -4.11 -11.32
C GLU A 221 10.38 -2.94 -10.33
N ALA A 222 10.51 -1.70 -10.82
CA ALA A 222 10.43 -0.50 -9.99
C ALA A 222 9.06 -0.38 -9.30
N LEU A 223 7.95 -0.64 -10.02
CA LEU A 223 6.61 -0.66 -9.46
C LEU A 223 6.48 -1.70 -8.34
N ARG A 224 6.90 -2.92 -8.62
CA ARG A 224 6.84 -4.04 -7.67
C ARG A 224 7.63 -3.75 -6.40
N CYS A 225 8.87 -3.29 -6.56
CA CYS A 225 9.72 -2.93 -5.44
C CYS A 225 9.12 -1.79 -4.62
N THR A 226 8.63 -0.73 -5.25
CA THR A 226 8.02 0.42 -4.55
C THR A 226 6.82 0.00 -3.72
N ILE A 227 5.91 -0.82 -4.26
CA ILE A 227 4.73 -1.30 -3.52
C ILE A 227 5.16 -2.20 -2.36
N PHE A 228 6.08 -3.13 -2.60
CA PHE A 228 6.52 -4.10 -1.62
C PHE A 228 7.25 -3.43 -0.44
N GLU A 229 8.20 -2.54 -0.71
CA GLU A 229 8.96 -1.83 0.33
C GLU A 229 8.06 -0.93 1.18
N ARG A 230 7.05 -0.30 0.58
CA ARG A 230 6.06 0.47 1.34
C ARG A 230 5.21 -0.40 2.24
N ALA A 231 4.71 -1.51 1.73
CA ALA A 231 3.97 -2.47 2.55
C ALA A 231 4.82 -2.96 3.75
N LEU A 232 6.11 -3.24 3.52
CA LEU A 232 7.03 -3.60 4.60
C LEU A 232 7.29 -2.45 5.58
N THR A 233 7.39 -1.21 5.09
CA THR A 233 7.59 -0.03 5.95
C THR A 233 6.40 0.18 6.88
N VAL A 234 5.18 0.07 6.36
CA VAL A 234 3.95 0.09 7.17
C VAL A 234 3.99 -1.00 8.24
N ARG A 235 4.36 -2.22 7.87
CA ARG A 235 4.46 -3.34 8.82
C ARG A 235 5.55 -3.12 9.88
N ARG A 236 6.72 -2.61 9.51
CA ARG A 236 7.82 -2.32 10.44
C ARG A 236 7.47 -1.22 11.43
N SER A 237 6.67 -0.23 11.03
CA SER A 237 6.23 0.85 11.92
C SER A 237 5.41 0.34 13.09
N VAL A 238 4.61 -0.71 12.91
CA VAL A 238 3.85 -1.37 13.99
C VAL A 238 4.78 -2.01 15.00
N SER A 239 5.82 -2.70 14.52
CA SER A 239 6.76 -3.40 15.40
C SER A 239 7.68 -2.44 16.16
N ALA A 240 7.91 -1.25 15.63
CA ALA A 240 8.75 -0.21 16.25
C ALA A 240 7.96 0.65 17.26
N GLU A 241 6.62 0.71 17.15
CA GLU A 241 5.78 1.40 18.14
C GLU A 241 5.75 0.61 19.45
N SER A 242 6.45 1.14 20.45
CA SER A 242 6.33 0.64 21.81
C SER A 242 4.88 0.84 22.27
N TYR A 243 4.27 -0.23 22.80
CA TYR A 243 2.97 -0.17 23.48
C TYR A 243 2.89 1.03 24.44
N TRP A 244 3.98 1.29 25.17
CA TRP A 244 4.08 2.39 26.11
C TRP A 244 4.13 3.78 25.45
N GLY A 245 4.75 3.93 24.27
CA GLY A 245 4.75 5.19 23.53
C GLY A 245 3.32 5.60 23.12
N THR A 246 2.55 4.65 22.60
CA THR A 246 1.13 4.86 22.24
C THR A 246 0.27 5.06 23.48
N PHE A 247 0.56 4.35 24.57
CA PHE A 247 -0.19 4.43 25.82
C PHE A 247 -0.05 5.80 26.47
N PHE A 248 1.12 6.42 26.45
CA PHE A 248 1.35 7.75 27.02
C PHE A 248 1.11 8.90 26.02
N GLY A 249 0.70 8.62 24.79
CA GLY A 249 0.47 9.65 23.78
C GLY A 249 1.74 10.29 23.25
N VAL A 250 2.91 9.68 23.51
CA VAL A 250 4.21 10.14 23.06
C VAL A 250 4.54 9.42 21.76
N GLY A 251 4.36 10.11 20.63
CA GLY A 251 4.73 9.61 19.32
C GLY A 251 3.51 9.21 18.48
N GLN A 252 3.17 10.06 17.54
CA GLN A 252 2.46 9.58 16.34
C GLN A 252 3.49 8.85 15.47
N PRO A 253 3.14 7.70 14.87
CA PRO A 253 4.01 7.09 13.87
C PRO A 253 4.11 8.08 12.72
N ILE A 254 5.22 8.73 12.63
CA ILE A 254 5.60 9.38 11.40
C ILE A 254 6.01 8.20 10.52
N TYR A 255 5.21 7.89 9.51
CA TYR A 255 5.66 7.09 8.39
C TYR A 255 6.75 7.91 7.68
N SER A 256 7.90 8.02 8.34
CA SER A 256 9.02 8.77 7.84
C SER A 256 9.80 7.86 6.92
N ILE A 257 9.93 8.32 5.73
CA ILE A 257 10.79 7.92 4.64
C ILE A 257 10.04 7.07 3.62
N PRO A 258 9.52 7.68 2.57
CA PRO A 258 9.19 6.95 1.38
C PRO A 258 10.49 6.30 0.88
N VAL A 259 10.51 4.98 0.77
CA VAL A 259 11.51 4.29 -0.02
C VAL A 259 11.47 4.93 -1.40
N ASN A 260 12.52 5.59 -1.77
CA ASN A 260 12.61 6.21 -3.07
C ASN A 260 12.65 5.08 -4.11
N ALA A 261 11.85 5.17 -5.15
CA ALA A 261 11.89 4.22 -6.26
C ALA A 261 13.30 4.06 -6.85
N ARG A 262 14.21 5.02 -6.60
CA ARG A 262 15.64 4.93 -6.92
C ARG A 262 16.34 3.76 -6.26
N ASP A 263 15.96 3.42 -5.03
CA ASP A 263 16.56 2.31 -4.28
C ASP A 263 16.11 0.95 -4.84
N CYS A 264 15.07 0.97 -5.69
CA CYS A 264 14.50 -0.20 -6.35
C CYS A 264 15.03 -0.45 -7.77
N VAL A 265 15.77 0.50 -8.33
CA VAL A 265 16.33 0.43 -9.69
C VAL A 265 17.85 0.45 -9.56
N GLY A 266 18.41 -0.60 -8.92
CA GLY A 266 19.86 -0.80 -8.82
C GLY A 266 20.49 -1.14 -10.15
#